data_ccdfa265ffbd11b1b490ffc332e69b18
#
_entry.id   ccdfa265ffbd11b1b490ffc332e69b18
#
_cell.length_a   1.000
_cell.length_b   1.000
_cell.length_c   1.000
_cell.angle_alpha   90.00
_cell.angle_beta   90.00
_cell.angle_gamma   90.00
#
_symmetry.space_group_name_H-M   'P 1'
#
loop_
_entity.id
_entity.type
_entity.pdbx_description
1 polymer ?
#
loop_
_entity_poly.entity_id
_entity_poly.type
_entity_poly.pdbx_seq_one_letter_code
_entity_poly.pdbx_strand_id
1 'polypeptide(L)'
;MSSQEQILLCLKWGTRYGSEYVNRTYSMAMRNTSRPLRVVCYTDDPTGIRPEVDVRMMPDFDLPERMRFHPFRRMFIFQKEVEGLGGNVLHLDLDLLITGSIDAFFDYKPELDFVVAENWTQPGQRIGNMSVFRYRVGALTKVWDRFRPDPMAMMDLYRNSQTFVCRTLGDVEFFPEEWCLSFKHSLIPRWPMNFFKAPTLPKDARIVAFTGKPDIDEATRGEWPVTKPWKKLYKHVRPTPWIAEHWK
;
A
#
# COMPACT_ATOMS: atom_id res chain seq x y z
N MET A 1 22.89 -19.17 9.58
CA MET A 1 21.42 -19.09 9.49
C MET A 1 21.11 -18.67 8.06
N SER A 2 20.43 -19.50 7.26
CA SER A 2 19.99 -19.13 5.92
C SER A 2 19.08 -17.91 6.07
N SER A 3 19.43 -16.78 5.47
CA SER A 3 18.54 -15.61 5.44
C SER A 3 17.28 -16.03 4.67
N GLN A 4 16.18 -16.15 5.36
CA GLN A 4 14.90 -16.45 4.73
C GLN A 4 14.62 -15.36 3.69
N GLU A 5 14.32 -15.74 2.46
CA GLU A 5 13.99 -14.82 1.38
C GLU A 5 12.83 -13.93 1.79
N GLN A 6 12.99 -12.62 1.67
CA GLN A 6 11.91 -11.66 1.91
C GLN A 6 10.98 -11.64 0.70
N ILE A 7 9.69 -11.50 0.93
CA ILE A 7 8.69 -11.39 -0.14
C ILE A 7 8.00 -10.03 -0.04
N LEU A 8 8.08 -9.25 -1.12
CA LEU A 8 7.28 -8.05 -1.31
C LEU A 8 6.15 -8.37 -2.28
N LEU A 9 4.93 -8.12 -1.86
CA LEU A 9 3.72 -8.32 -2.66
C LEU A 9 3.13 -6.98 -3.10
N CYS A 10 2.87 -6.83 -4.39
CA CYS A 10 2.01 -5.78 -4.91
C CYS A 10 0.88 -6.38 -5.74
N LEU A 11 -0.22 -5.62 -5.87
CA LEU A 11 -1.39 -6.03 -6.61
C LEU A 11 -1.70 -4.98 -7.69
N LYS A 12 -1.80 -5.41 -8.94
CA LYS A 12 -2.17 -4.57 -10.09
C LYS A 12 -3.40 -5.13 -10.75
N TRP A 13 -4.48 -4.37 -10.79
CA TRP A 13 -5.68 -4.73 -11.55
C TRP A 13 -6.33 -3.52 -12.19
N GLY A 14 -7.04 -3.76 -13.30
CA GLY A 14 -7.67 -2.72 -14.09
C GLY A 14 -6.66 -1.75 -14.71
N THR A 15 -7.11 -0.54 -15.04
CA THR A 15 -6.35 0.41 -15.86
C THR A 15 -5.84 1.63 -15.09
N ARG A 16 -6.04 1.67 -13.76
CA ARG A 16 -5.65 2.84 -12.96
C ARG A 16 -4.14 3.03 -12.88
N TYR A 17 -3.40 1.92 -12.74
CA TYR A 17 -1.94 1.89 -12.68
C TYR A 17 -1.42 0.97 -13.78
N GLY A 18 -0.48 1.47 -14.59
CA GLY A 18 0.18 0.68 -15.62
C GLY A 18 1.31 -0.19 -15.05
N SER A 19 1.96 -0.96 -15.92
CA SER A 19 3.10 -1.79 -15.55
C SER A 19 4.31 -0.99 -15.02
N GLU A 20 4.43 0.28 -15.41
CA GLU A 20 5.48 1.18 -14.93
C GLU A 20 5.44 1.39 -13.41
N TYR A 21 4.27 1.34 -12.79
CA TYR A 21 4.14 1.40 -11.32
C TYR A 21 4.74 0.16 -10.66
N VAL A 22 4.48 -1.03 -11.19
CA VAL A 22 5.08 -2.29 -10.71
C VAL A 22 6.59 -2.26 -10.89
N ASN A 23 7.05 -1.82 -12.07
CA ASN A 23 8.47 -1.74 -12.40
C ASN A 23 9.23 -0.77 -11.49
N ARG A 24 8.63 0.38 -11.17
CA ARG A 24 9.18 1.35 -10.21
C ARG A 24 9.14 0.81 -8.78
N THR A 25 8.06 0.14 -8.37
CA THR A 25 7.99 -0.53 -7.05
C THR A 25 9.13 -1.53 -6.88
N TYR A 26 9.38 -2.37 -7.90
CA TYR A 26 10.53 -3.25 -7.91
C TYR A 26 11.85 -2.50 -7.76
N SER A 27 12.08 -1.48 -8.60
CA SER A 27 13.33 -0.72 -8.57
C SER A 27 13.55 0.00 -7.24
N MET A 28 12.51 0.59 -6.66
CA MET A 28 12.56 1.21 -5.33
C MET A 28 12.87 0.18 -4.24
N ALA A 29 12.22 -0.99 -4.28
CA ALA A 29 12.43 -2.04 -3.30
C ALA A 29 13.88 -2.56 -3.34
N MET A 30 14.40 -2.83 -4.54
CA MET A 30 15.77 -3.32 -4.72
C MET A 30 16.84 -2.32 -4.27
N ARG A 31 16.57 -1.01 -4.34
CA ARG A 31 17.49 0.02 -3.82
C ARG A 31 17.42 0.16 -2.29
N ASN A 32 16.37 -0.33 -1.67
CA ASN A 32 16.07 -0.14 -0.24
C ASN A 32 16.06 -1.44 0.55
N THR A 33 16.66 -2.51 0.03
CA THR A 33 16.91 -3.76 0.76
C THR A 33 18.38 -4.13 0.73
N SER A 34 18.85 -4.76 1.79
CA SER A 34 20.18 -5.38 1.87
C SER A 34 20.13 -6.91 1.81
N ARG A 35 18.95 -7.48 1.67
CA ARG A 35 18.70 -8.92 1.74
C ARG A 35 18.11 -9.45 0.43
N PRO A 36 18.21 -10.77 0.18
CA PRO A 36 17.48 -11.39 -0.93
C PRO A 36 16.00 -11.07 -0.85
N LEU A 37 15.46 -10.47 -1.91
CA LEU A 37 14.08 -10.03 -2.01
C LEU A 37 13.44 -10.57 -3.29
N ARG A 38 12.30 -11.22 -3.15
CA ARG A 38 11.45 -11.58 -4.27
C ARG A 38 10.24 -10.65 -4.31
N VAL A 39 10.04 -10.00 -5.44
CA VAL A 39 8.87 -9.15 -5.68
C VAL A 39 7.83 -9.95 -6.45
N VAL A 40 6.67 -10.15 -5.86
CA VAL A 40 5.54 -10.87 -6.43
C VAL A 40 4.46 -9.86 -6.80
N CYS A 41 3.96 -9.95 -8.03
CA CYS A 41 2.85 -9.11 -8.50
C CYS A 41 1.69 -9.97 -8.97
N TYR A 42 0.54 -9.89 -8.30
CA TYR A 42 -0.69 -10.43 -8.85
C TYR A 42 -1.38 -9.39 -9.74
N THR A 43 -1.71 -9.81 -10.97
CA THR A 43 -2.28 -8.90 -11.98
C THR A 43 -3.29 -9.60 -12.88
N ASP A 44 -4.20 -8.84 -13.46
CA ASP A 44 -5.09 -9.27 -14.56
C ASP A 44 -4.49 -8.98 -15.95
N ASP A 45 -3.40 -8.19 -16.01
CA ASP A 45 -2.65 -7.89 -17.23
C ASP A 45 -1.16 -7.78 -16.95
N PRO A 46 -0.33 -8.77 -17.33
CA PRO A 46 1.10 -8.80 -17.10
C PRO A 46 1.90 -7.95 -18.11
N THR A 47 1.27 -7.39 -19.12
CA THR A 47 1.94 -6.70 -20.23
C THR A 47 2.81 -5.55 -19.73
N GLY A 48 4.09 -5.55 -20.13
CA GLY A 48 5.06 -4.52 -19.80
C GLY A 48 5.65 -4.60 -18.38
N ILE A 49 5.28 -5.60 -17.58
CA ILE A 49 5.96 -5.87 -16.30
C ILE A 49 7.32 -6.49 -16.60
N ARG A 50 8.35 -6.03 -15.91
CA ARG A 50 9.74 -6.50 -16.06
C ARG A 50 9.88 -7.97 -15.65
N PRO A 51 10.77 -8.73 -16.30
CA PRO A 51 10.89 -10.19 -16.11
C PRO A 51 11.42 -10.60 -14.73
N GLU A 52 12.04 -9.69 -13.97
CA GLU A 52 12.55 -9.98 -12.63
C GLU A 52 11.45 -10.00 -11.56
N VAL A 53 10.24 -9.54 -11.89
CA VAL A 53 9.06 -9.64 -11.02
C VAL A 53 8.42 -11.00 -11.20
N ASP A 54 8.17 -11.73 -10.11
CA ASP A 54 7.38 -12.97 -10.13
C ASP A 54 5.90 -12.62 -10.34
N VAL A 55 5.48 -12.69 -11.61
CA VAL A 55 4.12 -12.32 -12.02
C VAL A 55 3.18 -13.51 -11.86
N ARG A 56 2.07 -13.29 -11.18
CA ARG A 56 0.97 -14.24 -10.99
C ARG A 56 -0.33 -13.68 -11.51
N MET A 57 -1.15 -14.53 -12.10
CA MET A 57 -2.47 -14.10 -12.52
C MET A 57 -3.39 -13.91 -11.31
N MET A 58 -4.15 -12.82 -11.33
CA MET A 58 -5.14 -12.54 -10.30
C MET A 58 -6.16 -13.67 -10.25
N PRO A 59 -6.36 -14.35 -9.11
CA PRO A 59 -7.33 -15.43 -9.04
C PRO A 59 -8.74 -14.92 -9.31
N ASP A 60 -9.48 -15.71 -10.08
CA ASP A 60 -10.92 -15.53 -10.26
C ASP A 60 -11.65 -16.35 -9.19
N PHE A 61 -12.46 -15.69 -8.37
CA PHE A 61 -13.22 -16.32 -7.28
C PHE A 61 -14.67 -15.80 -7.21
N ASP A 62 -15.32 -15.71 -8.35
CA ASP A 62 -16.73 -15.33 -8.50
C ASP A 62 -17.11 -14.04 -7.75
N LEU A 63 -16.30 -13.02 -7.88
CA LEU A 63 -16.66 -11.71 -7.34
C LEU A 63 -17.78 -11.08 -8.17
N PRO A 64 -18.78 -10.50 -7.51
CA PRO A 64 -19.76 -9.68 -8.22
C PRO A 64 -19.07 -8.60 -9.08
N GLU A 65 -19.62 -8.30 -10.26
CA GLU A 65 -19.02 -7.37 -11.23
C GLU A 65 -18.65 -6.03 -10.59
N ARG A 66 -19.50 -5.50 -9.69
CA ARG A 66 -19.21 -4.24 -8.97
C ARG A 66 -17.95 -4.30 -8.08
N MET A 67 -17.45 -5.50 -7.75
CA MET A 67 -16.26 -5.70 -6.94
C MET A 67 -15.01 -5.94 -7.77
N ARG A 68 -15.14 -6.12 -9.07
CA ARG A 68 -14.03 -6.47 -9.96
C ARG A 68 -12.83 -5.55 -9.81
N PHE A 69 -13.06 -4.25 -9.61
CA PHE A 69 -12.03 -3.24 -9.41
C PHE A 69 -12.00 -2.66 -7.99
N HIS A 70 -12.75 -3.27 -7.07
CA HIS A 70 -12.85 -2.79 -5.70
C HIS A 70 -11.71 -3.37 -4.83
N PRO A 71 -11.23 -2.62 -3.81
CA PRO A 71 -10.16 -3.09 -2.89
C PRO A 71 -10.44 -4.41 -2.16
N PHE A 72 -11.70 -4.85 -2.05
CA PHE A 72 -12.03 -6.18 -1.52
C PHE A 72 -11.53 -7.34 -2.40
N ARG A 73 -11.17 -7.10 -3.66
CA ARG A 73 -10.56 -8.11 -4.51
C ARG A 73 -9.26 -8.67 -3.93
N ARG A 74 -8.55 -7.91 -3.10
CA ARG A 74 -7.34 -8.38 -2.43
C ARG A 74 -7.55 -9.44 -1.35
N MET A 75 -8.80 -9.73 -0.93
CA MET A 75 -9.06 -10.64 0.21
C MET A 75 -8.53 -12.06 0.00
N PHE A 76 -8.30 -12.51 -1.23
CA PHE A 76 -7.73 -13.82 -1.53
C PHE A 76 -6.35 -14.05 -0.89
N ILE A 77 -5.58 -12.97 -0.61
CA ILE A 77 -4.25 -13.10 0.01
C ILE A 77 -4.31 -13.65 1.44
N PHE A 78 -5.49 -13.64 2.06
CA PHE A 78 -5.72 -14.18 3.40
C PHE A 78 -6.19 -15.64 3.40
N GLN A 79 -6.12 -16.33 2.26
CA GLN A 79 -6.33 -17.78 2.18
C GLN A 79 -5.23 -18.53 2.93
N LYS A 80 -5.50 -19.80 3.28
CA LYS A 80 -4.53 -20.68 3.94
C LYS A 80 -3.27 -20.86 3.10
N GLU A 81 -3.44 -21.00 1.81
CA GLU A 81 -2.37 -21.12 0.81
C GLU A 81 -2.60 -20.10 -0.30
N VAL A 82 -1.56 -19.40 -0.69
CA VAL A 82 -1.58 -18.43 -1.79
C VAL A 82 -0.39 -18.73 -2.68
N GLU A 83 -0.66 -19.01 -3.94
CA GLU A 83 0.37 -19.43 -4.90
C GLU A 83 1.55 -18.43 -4.93
N GLY A 84 2.78 -18.94 -4.84
CA GLY A 84 3.98 -18.11 -4.87
C GLY A 84 4.25 -17.31 -3.60
N LEU A 85 3.42 -17.40 -2.55
CA LEU A 85 3.64 -16.70 -1.29
C LEU A 85 3.87 -17.68 -0.15
N GLY A 86 4.70 -17.27 0.83
CA GLY A 86 4.96 -18.05 2.03
C GLY A 86 5.65 -17.22 3.12
N GLY A 87 5.56 -17.65 4.36
CA GLY A 87 6.17 -16.95 5.48
C GLY A 87 5.62 -15.53 5.68
N ASN A 88 6.49 -14.60 6.06
CA ASN A 88 6.14 -13.19 6.22
C ASN A 88 6.23 -12.46 4.87
N VAL A 89 5.15 -11.80 4.49
CA VAL A 89 5.01 -11.04 3.24
C VAL A 89 4.75 -9.57 3.56
N LEU A 90 5.53 -8.67 3.00
CA LEU A 90 5.27 -7.23 3.03
C LEU A 90 4.41 -6.86 1.82
N HIS A 91 3.18 -6.40 2.06
CA HIS A 91 2.31 -5.87 1.01
C HIS A 91 2.48 -4.37 0.89
N LEU A 92 2.64 -3.89 -0.35
CA LEU A 92 2.68 -2.48 -0.70
C LEU A 92 1.71 -2.20 -1.86
N ASP A 93 0.87 -1.17 -1.71
CA ASP A 93 0.10 -0.63 -2.83
C ASP A 93 1.06 0.03 -3.85
N LEU A 94 0.60 0.31 -5.06
CA LEU A 94 1.43 0.83 -6.14
C LEU A 94 1.62 2.36 -6.10
N ASP A 95 0.76 3.07 -5.37
CA ASP A 95 0.77 4.53 -5.26
C ASP A 95 1.56 5.02 -4.03
N LEU A 96 2.76 4.50 -3.86
CA LEU A 96 3.65 4.89 -2.78
C LEU A 96 5.11 5.00 -3.22
N LEU A 97 5.92 5.70 -2.41
CA LEU A 97 7.37 5.75 -2.54
C LEU A 97 8.02 4.93 -1.43
N ILE A 98 9.06 4.17 -1.79
CA ILE A 98 9.97 3.57 -0.81
C ILE A 98 11.16 4.52 -0.68
N THR A 99 11.29 5.15 0.49
CA THR A 99 12.29 6.19 0.78
C THR A 99 13.37 5.74 1.75
N GLY A 100 13.21 4.56 2.35
CA GLY A 100 14.17 3.98 3.29
C GLY A 100 14.08 2.46 3.34
N SER A 101 14.94 1.83 4.14
CA SER A 101 15.06 0.36 4.21
C SER A 101 13.75 -0.34 4.50
N ILE A 102 13.38 -1.28 3.62
CA ILE A 102 12.23 -2.17 3.81
C ILE A 102 12.54 -3.37 4.71
N ASP A 103 13.81 -3.67 4.94
CA ASP A 103 14.21 -4.79 5.82
C ASP A 103 13.64 -4.62 7.23
N ALA A 104 13.54 -3.38 7.70
CA ALA A 104 12.99 -3.05 9.00
C ALA A 104 11.53 -3.52 9.19
N PHE A 105 10.73 -3.56 8.12
CA PHE A 105 9.35 -4.04 8.19
C PHE A 105 9.28 -5.55 8.47
N PHE A 106 10.27 -6.31 8.03
CA PHE A 106 10.38 -7.73 8.31
C PHE A 106 10.94 -8.00 9.71
N ASP A 107 11.83 -7.13 10.21
CA ASP A 107 12.46 -7.24 11.51
C ASP A 107 11.59 -6.75 12.67
N TYR A 108 10.62 -5.88 12.39
CA TYR A 108 9.74 -5.33 13.40
C TYR A 108 8.73 -6.36 13.88
N LYS A 109 8.84 -6.80 15.14
CA LYS A 109 7.96 -7.79 15.80
C LYS A 109 7.67 -8.98 14.87
N PRO A 110 8.71 -9.74 14.44
CA PRO A 110 8.59 -10.79 13.42
C PRO A 110 7.72 -11.97 13.87
N GLU A 111 7.47 -12.10 15.15
CA GLU A 111 6.58 -13.12 15.76
C GLU A 111 5.09 -12.84 15.49
N LEU A 112 4.72 -11.58 15.21
CA LEU A 112 3.33 -11.22 14.96
C LEU A 112 2.90 -11.58 13.54
N ASP A 113 1.71 -12.12 13.43
CA ASP A 113 1.12 -12.54 12.15
C ASP A 113 0.60 -11.36 11.31
N PHE A 114 0.38 -10.19 11.91
CA PHE A 114 -0.09 -8.99 11.21
C PHE A 114 0.43 -7.72 11.86
N VAL A 115 1.05 -6.87 11.04
CA VAL A 115 1.48 -5.51 11.40
C VAL A 115 1.13 -4.59 10.23
N VAL A 116 0.59 -3.41 10.51
CA VAL A 116 0.02 -2.52 9.48
C VAL A 116 0.39 -1.05 9.76
N ALA A 117 0.43 -0.20 8.74
CA ALA A 117 0.52 1.25 8.96
C ALA A 117 -0.76 1.78 9.60
N GLU A 118 -0.67 2.72 10.54
CA GLU A 118 -1.87 3.36 11.08
C GLU A 118 -2.59 4.20 10.02
N ASN A 119 -3.92 4.26 10.10
CA ASN A 119 -4.71 5.01 9.11
C ASN A 119 -4.71 6.50 9.43
N TRP A 120 -4.05 7.28 8.60
CA TRP A 120 -3.92 8.74 8.73
C TRP A 120 -5.25 9.51 8.70
N THR A 121 -6.33 8.90 8.20
CA THR A 121 -7.65 9.54 8.11
C THR A 121 -8.58 9.18 9.26
N GLN A 122 -8.19 8.23 10.10
CA GLN A 122 -8.98 7.72 11.23
C GLN A 122 -8.11 7.53 12.48
N PRO A 123 -7.39 8.57 12.92
CA PRO A 123 -6.49 8.47 14.07
C PRO A 123 -7.25 8.02 15.32
N GLY A 124 -6.64 7.14 16.10
CA GLY A 124 -7.19 6.62 17.35
C GLY A 124 -8.32 5.60 17.21
N GLN A 125 -8.78 5.28 15.99
CA GLN A 125 -9.82 4.27 15.78
C GLN A 125 -9.28 2.83 15.72
N ARG A 126 -7.97 2.65 15.85
CA ARG A 126 -7.27 1.36 15.70
C ARG A 126 -7.60 0.65 14.38
N ILE A 127 -7.64 1.43 13.33
CA ILE A 127 -7.81 0.97 11.94
C ILE A 127 -6.48 1.19 11.21
N GLY A 128 -5.97 0.13 10.60
CA GLY A 128 -4.77 0.21 9.75
C GLY A 128 -5.07 0.71 8.35
N ASN A 129 -4.05 1.25 7.69
CA ASN A 129 -4.09 1.58 6.27
C ASN A 129 -3.50 0.41 5.46
N MET A 130 -4.34 -0.26 4.68
CA MET A 130 -3.98 -1.46 3.92
C MET A 130 -3.10 -1.19 2.67
N SER A 131 -2.53 0.01 2.56
CA SER A 131 -1.49 0.26 1.55
C SER A 131 -0.11 -0.27 1.97
N VAL A 132 0.13 -0.42 3.29
CA VAL A 132 1.37 -0.92 3.86
C VAL A 132 1.07 -1.87 5.02
N PHE A 133 1.31 -3.14 4.85
CA PHE A 133 1.19 -4.12 5.94
C PHE A 133 2.08 -5.34 5.70
N ARG A 134 2.53 -5.95 6.79
CA ARG A 134 3.16 -7.27 6.77
C ARG A 134 2.20 -8.27 7.36
N TYR A 135 2.13 -9.45 6.75
CA TYR A 135 1.32 -10.55 7.25
C TYR A 135 2.03 -11.89 7.04
N ARG A 136 1.67 -12.89 7.86
CA ARG A 136 2.10 -14.28 7.68
C ARG A 136 1.05 -15.02 6.85
N VAL A 137 1.48 -15.61 5.73
CA VAL A 137 0.60 -16.40 4.86
C VAL A 137 -0.01 -17.56 5.64
N GLY A 138 -1.31 -17.75 5.49
CA GLY A 138 -2.07 -18.82 6.15
C GLY A 138 -2.46 -18.56 7.61
N ALA A 139 -1.92 -17.53 8.26
CA ALA A 139 -2.24 -17.25 9.67
C ALA A 139 -3.54 -16.46 9.88
N LEU A 140 -4.02 -15.76 8.84
CA LEU A 140 -5.14 -14.82 8.94
C LEU A 140 -6.40 -15.31 8.21
N THR A 141 -6.59 -16.63 8.09
CA THR A 141 -7.69 -17.24 7.33
C THR A 141 -9.07 -16.78 7.78
N LYS A 142 -9.23 -16.38 9.05
CA LYS A 142 -10.50 -15.83 9.56
C LYS A 142 -11.01 -14.62 8.76
N VAL A 143 -10.12 -13.88 8.08
CA VAL A 143 -10.51 -12.76 7.21
C VAL A 143 -11.15 -13.31 5.94
N TRP A 144 -10.54 -14.32 5.32
CA TRP A 144 -11.07 -14.98 4.14
C TRP A 144 -12.36 -15.75 4.46
N ASP A 145 -12.37 -16.52 5.53
CA ASP A 145 -13.50 -17.35 5.94
C ASP A 145 -14.76 -16.51 6.24
N ARG A 146 -14.55 -15.29 6.76
CA ARG A 146 -15.65 -14.33 6.97
C ARG A 146 -16.10 -13.63 5.68
N PHE A 147 -15.16 -13.40 4.75
CA PHE A 147 -15.44 -12.70 3.50
C PHE A 147 -16.13 -13.57 2.45
N ARG A 148 -15.59 -14.79 2.25
CA ARG A 148 -15.92 -15.65 1.11
C ARG A 148 -17.38 -16.08 1.01
N PRO A 149 -18.11 -16.38 2.12
CA PRO A 149 -19.51 -16.82 2.03
C PRO A 149 -20.46 -15.80 1.42
N ASP A 150 -20.25 -14.50 1.70
CA ASP A 150 -21.06 -13.42 1.15
C ASP A 150 -20.21 -12.12 1.02
N PRO A 151 -19.45 -11.98 -0.07
CA PRO A 151 -18.63 -10.81 -0.32
C PRO A 151 -19.44 -9.51 -0.37
N MET A 152 -20.69 -9.58 -0.85
CA MET A 152 -21.56 -8.42 -0.99
C MET A 152 -22.03 -7.89 0.36
N ALA A 153 -22.47 -8.77 1.26
CA ALA A 153 -22.84 -8.37 2.62
C ALA A 153 -21.66 -7.73 3.34
N MET A 154 -20.43 -8.24 3.15
CA MET A 154 -19.24 -7.64 3.76
C MET A 154 -18.95 -6.24 3.19
N MET A 155 -19.14 -6.04 1.88
CA MET A 155 -18.94 -4.73 1.26
C MET A 155 -20.03 -3.72 1.68
N ASP A 156 -21.27 -4.17 1.88
CA ASP A 156 -22.36 -3.30 2.34
C ASP A 156 -22.22 -2.95 3.84
N LEU A 157 -21.76 -3.90 4.66
CA LEU A 157 -21.54 -3.68 6.10
C LEU A 157 -20.31 -2.82 6.38
N TYR A 158 -19.24 -3.00 5.60
CA TYR A 158 -17.97 -2.31 5.77
C TYR A 158 -17.71 -1.37 4.60
N ARG A 159 -17.64 -0.08 4.87
CA ARG A 159 -17.41 0.95 3.85
C ARG A 159 -16.12 0.75 3.02
N ASN A 160 -15.13 0.07 3.59
CA ASN A 160 -13.85 -0.22 2.93
C ASN A 160 -13.21 -1.49 3.48
N SER A 161 -12.33 -2.08 2.69
CA SER A 161 -11.66 -3.34 3.02
C SER A 161 -10.75 -3.25 4.25
N GLN A 162 -10.11 -2.11 4.50
CA GLN A 162 -9.22 -1.95 5.66
C GLN A 162 -9.99 -1.99 6.99
N THR A 163 -11.15 -1.36 7.06
CA THR A 163 -12.02 -1.46 8.24
C THR A 163 -12.50 -2.89 8.45
N PHE A 164 -12.89 -3.58 7.37
CA PHE A 164 -13.29 -4.98 7.42
C PHE A 164 -12.18 -5.86 8.01
N VAL A 165 -10.96 -5.77 7.46
CA VAL A 165 -9.81 -6.58 7.92
C VAL A 165 -9.51 -6.29 9.38
N CYS A 166 -9.30 -5.02 9.76
CA CYS A 166 -8.94 -4.66 11.12
C CYS A 166 -10.02 -5.06 12.14
N ARG A 167 -11.30 -4.86 11.82
CA ARG A 167 -12.40 -5.29 12.70
C ARG A 167 -12.55 -6.81 12.79
N THR A 168 -12.18 -7.55 11.74
CA THR A 168 -12.17 -9.01 11.77
C THR A 168 -11.01 -9.54 12.57
N LEU A 169 -9.83 -8.93 12.47
CA LEU A 169 -8.64 -9.32 13.22
C LEU A 169 -8.74 -8.94 14.71
N GLY A 170 -9.45 -7.86 15.03
CA GLY A 170 -9.57 -7.34 16.39
C GLY A 170 -8.45 -6.37 16.72
N ASP A 171 -7.59 -6.74 17.66
CA ASP A 171 -6.43 -5.92 18.00
C ASP A 171 -5.33 -6.09 16.96
N VAL A 172 -4.86 -4.98 16.39
CA VAL A 172 -3.81 -4.97 15.37
C VAL A 172 -2.63 -4.14 15.84
N GLU A 173 -1.43 -4.58 15.49
CA GLU A 173 -0.19 -3.87 15.78
C GLU A 173 0.10 -2.89 14.64
N PHE A 174 0.63 -1.71 14.99
CA PHE A 174 1.05 -0.70 14.03
C PHE A 174 2.57 -0.64 13.90
N PHE A 175 3.04 -0.39 12.67
CA PHE A 175 4.42 0.05 12.46
C PHE A 175 4.66 1.39 13.17
N PRO A 176 5.91 1.74 13.51
CA PRO A 176 6.26 3.07 13.99
C PRO A 176 5.70 4.16 13.07
N GLU A 177 5.06 5.17 13.65
CA GLU A 177 4.34 6.21 12.92
C GLU A 177 5.23 6.94 11.90
N GLU A 178 6.48 7.17 12.26
CA GLU A 178 7.48 7.85 11.42
C GLU A 178 7.91 7.05 10.19
N TRP A 179 7.66 5.74 10.13
CA TRP A 179 8.03 4.90 8.98
C TRP A 179 7.09 5.03 7.81
N CYS A 180 5.79 5.19 8.09
CA CYS A 180 4.73 5.18 7.10
C CYS A 180 3.98 6.50 7.11
N LEU A 181 4.25 7.36 6.16
CA LEU A 181 3.66 8.70 6.10
C LEU A 181 2.70 8.83 4.92
N SER A 182 1.66 9.61 5.10
CA SER A 182 0.82 10.06 4.00
C SER A 182 1.36 11.36 3.43
N PHE A 183 1.63 11.41 2.13
CA PHE A 183 2.04 12.67 1.50
C PHE A 183 1.06 13.80 1.82
N LYS A 184 -0.24 13.52 1.66
CA LYS A 184 -1.28 14.52 1.85
C LYS A 184 -1.55 14.88 3.32
N HIS A 185 -1.54 13.90 4.22
CA HIS A 185 -1.97 14.10 5.62
C HIS A 185 -0.80 14.38 6.57
N SER A 186 0.41 13.91 6.23
CA SER A 186 1.59 14.03 7.10
C SER A 186 2.59 15.06 6.59
N LEU A 187 2.77 15.22 5.25
CA LEU A 187 3.87 16.01 4.70
C LEU A 187 3.46 17.37 4.14
N ILE A 188 2.24 17.51 3.60
CA ILE A 188 1.79 18.83 3.11
C ILE A 188 1.62 19.76 4.31
N PRO A 189 2.30 20.92 4.33
CA PRO A 189 2.13 21.89 5.41
C PRO A 189 0.68 22.32 5.54
N ARG A 190 0.25 22.57 6.78
CA ARG A 190 -1.13 23.04 7.04
C ARG A 190 -1.37 24.40 6.40
N TRP A 191 -2.61 24.64 5.95
CA TRP A 191 -3.05 25.94 5.46
C TRP A 191 -2.80 27.03 6.52
N PRO A 192 -2.31 28.24 6.17
CA PRO A 192 -1.96 28.71 4.81
C PRO A 192 -0.49 28.40 4.40
N MET A 193 0.29 27.70 5.24
CA MET A 193 1.73 27.47 5.00
C MET A 193 2.01 26.62 3.76
N ASN A 194 1.06 25.79 3.32
CA ASN A 194 1.18 25.00 2.10
C ASN A 194 1.33 25.83 0.80
N PHE A 195 1.05 27.14 0.84
CA PHE A 195 1.34 28.06 -0.26
C PHE A 195 2.81 28.50 -0.30
N PHE A 196 3.49 28.46 0.82
CA PHE A 196 4.82 29.04 0.98
C PHE A 196 5.92 27.99 1.17
N LYS A 197 5.59 26.85 1.78
CA LYS A 197 6.53 25.77 2.09
C LYS A 197 6.23 24.52 1.28
N ALA A 198 7.29 23.93 0.68
CA ALA A 198 7.21 22.62 0.05
C ALA A 198 7.15 21.51 1.11
N PRO A 199 6.51 20.37 0.81
CA PRO A 199 6.62 19.17 1.62
C PRO A 199 8.09 18.73 1.74
N THR A 200 8.51 18.36 2.94
CA THR A 200 9.86 17.83 3.20
C THR A 200 9.78 16.37 3.61
N LEU A 201 10.77 15.58 3.19
CA LEU A 201 10.88 14.17 3.56
C LEU A 201 11.55 14.07 4.94
N PRO A 202 10.88 13.54 5.98
CA PRO A 202 11.52 13.26 7.25
C PRO A 202 12.59 12.17 7.11
N LYS A 203 13.67 12.28 7.90
CA LYS A 203 14.82 11.39 7.81
C LYS A 203 14.47 9.91 8.09
N ASP A 204 13.51 9.67 8.98
CA ASP A 204 13.11 8.34 9.41
C ASP A 204 11.97 7.74 8.56
N ALA A 205 11.44 8.51 7.59
CA ALA A 205 10.43 8.03 6.66
C ALA A 205 10.99 6.91 5.79
N ARG A 206 10.25 5.80 5.71
CA ARG A 206 10.60 4.64 4.89
C ARG A 206 9.64 4.45 3.73
N ILE A 207 8.37 4.80 3.94
CA ILE A 207 7.33 4.75 2.92
C ILE A 207 6.49 6.02 2.99
N VAL A 208 6.23 6.61 1.81
CA VAL A 208 5.31 7.73 1.66
C VAL A 208 4.18 7.32 0.72
N ALA A 209 2.95 7.28 1.25
CA ALA A 209 1.77 6.86 0.51
C ALA A 209 1.00 8.05 -0.09
N PHE A 210 0.55 7.88 -1.34
CA PHE A 210 -0.22 8.87 -2.10
C PHE A 210 -1.67 8.41 -2.23
N THR A 211 -2.50 8.75 -1.27
CA THR A 211 -3.91 8.35 -1.26
C THR A 211 -4.78 9.37 -1.99
N GLY A 212 -5.04 9.13 -3.27
CA GLY A 212 -5.86 9.98 -4.12
C GLY A 212 -5.08 11.14 -4.72
N LYS A 213 -5.60 12.39 -4.59
CA LYS A 213 -4.96 13.58 -5.16
C LYS A 213 -4.29 14.45 -4.08
N PRO A 214 -3.12 15.05 -4.36
CA PRO A 214 -2.34 14.87 -5.58
C PRO A 214 -1.75 13.46 -5.68
N ASP A 215 -1.58 12.93 -6.90
CA ASP A 215 -0.78 11.74 -7.14
C ASP A 215 0.73 12.07 -7.15
N ILE A 216 1.55 11.05 -7.41
CA ILE A 216 3.02 11.17 -7.36
C ILE A 216 3.54 12.21 -8.35
N ASP A 217 3.07 12.15 -9.61
CA ASP A 217 3.54 13.05 -10.67
C ASP A 217 3.02 14.48 -10.46
N GLU A 218 1.75 14.62 -10.04
CA GLU A 218 1.16 15.93 -9.69
C GLU A 218 1.91 16.58 -8.51
N ALA A 219 2.19 15.82 -7.46
CA ALA A 219 2.93 16.31 -6.31
C ALA A 219 4.37 16.76 -6.67
N THR A 220 5.01 16.02 -7.56
CA THR A 220 6.34 16.37 -8.08
C THR A 220 6.32 17.74 -8.76
N ARG A 221 5.29 18.01 -9.58
CA ARG A 221 5.12 19.28 -10.29
C ARG A 221 4.51 20.41 -9.46
N GLY A 222 4.01 20.10 -8.26
CA GLY A 222 3.30 21.08 -7.42
C GLY A 222 1.86 21.32 -7.86
N GLU A 223 1.23 20.31 -8.45
CA GLU A 223 -0.15 20.36 -8.92
C GLU A 223 -1.09 19.69 -7.92
N TRP A 224 -2.23 20.30 -7.65
CA TRP A 224 -3.30 19.67 -6.88
C TRP A 224 -4.63 19.84 -7.61
N PRO A 225 -5.01 18.90 -8.48
CA PRO A 225 -6.28 18.95 -9.18
C PRO A 225 -7.47 18.98 -8.22
N VAL A 226 -8.41 19.84 -8.49
CA VAL A 226 -9.63 19.97 -7.69
C VAL A 226 -10.87 19.95 -8.58
N THR A 227 -11.90 19.24 -8.13
CA THR A 227 -13.19 19.15 -8.84
C THR A 227 -14.05 20.39 -8.68
N LYS A 228 -13.82 21.20 -7.61
CA LYS A 228 -14.57 22.44 -7.32
C LYS A 228 -13.61 23.60 -7.20
N PRO A 229 -13.79 24.71 -7.99
CA PRO A 229 -12.83 25.82 -8.06
C PRO A 229 -12.47 26.45 -6.70
N TRP A 230 -13.45 26.59 -5.80
CA TRP A 230 -13.24 27.16 -4.47
C TRP A 230 -12.25 26.35 -3.60
N LYS A 231 -12.05 25.05 -3.89
CA LYS A 231 -11.06 24.24 -3.18
C LYS A 231 -9.62 24.67 -3.43
N LYS A 232 -9.35 25.43 -4.51
CA LYS A 232 -8.02 26.04 -4.75
C LYS A 232 -7.60 27.03 -3.67
N LEU A 233 -8.55 27.59 -2.91
CA LEU A 233 -8.24 28.48 -1.79
C LEU A 233 -7.44 27.83 -0.67
N TYR A 234 -7.49 26.51 -0.53
CA TYR A 234 -6.77 25.80 0.53
C TYR A 234 -6.02 24.54 0.03
N LYS A 235 -6.43 23.95 -1.10
CA LYS A 235 -5.74 22.82 -1.73
C LYS A 235 -4.64 23.35 -2.63
N HIS A 236 -3.47 23.46 -2.07
CA HIS A 236 -2.25 23.84 -2.76
C HIS A 236 -1.10 22.97 -2.29
N VAL A 237 -0.17 22.65 -3.18
CA VAL A 237 1.09 21.98 -2.88
C VAL A 237 2.19 22.65 -3.70
N ARG A 238 3.33 22.86 -3.09
CA ARG A 238 4.53 23.36 -3.80
C ARG A 238 5.21 22.20 -4.52
N PRO A 239 5.90 22.45 -5.64
CA PRO A 239 6.72 21.44 -6.29
C PRO A 239 7.61 20.69 -5.29
N THR A 240 7.63 19.36 -5.40
CA THR A 240 8.29 18.48 -4.43
C THR A 240 9.31 17.59 -5.15
N PRO A 241 10.49 18.12 -5.53
CA PRO A 241 11.45 17.46 -6.43
C PRO A 241 12.07 16.20 -5.85
N TRP A 242 12.19 16.05 -4.52
CA TRP A 242 12.72 14.84 -3.91
C TRP A 242 11.92 13.58 -4.26
N ILE A 243 10.65 13.72 -4.65
CA ILE A 243 9.83 12.60 -5.12
C ILE A 243 10.50 11.91 -6.31
N ALA A 244 10.99 12.67 -7.30
CA ALA A 244 11.61 12.13 -8.50
C ALA A 244 12.94 11.38 -8.20
N GLU A 245 13.61 11.70 -7.09
CA GLU A 245 14.83 10.99 -6.66
C GLU A 245 14.52 9.54 -6.24
N HIS A 246 13.33 9.31 -5.70
CA HIS A 246 12.88 8.00 -5.26
C HIS A 246 12.03 7.27 -6.31
N TRP A 247 11.19 7.99 -7.05
CA TRP A 247 10.22 7.44 -8.01
C TRP A 247 10.84 7.03 -9.35
N LYS A 248 11.78 6.05 -9.33
CA LYS A 248 12.50 5.57 -10.51
C LYS A 248 12.90 4.11 -10.38
#